data_4b3d1a4a2510e24402e5d6f257927f65
#
_entry.id   4b3d1a4a2510e24402e5d6f257927f65
#
_cell.length_a   1.000
_cell.length_b   1.000
_cell.length_c   1.000
_cell.angle_alpha   90.00
_cell.angle_beta   90.00
_cell.angle_gamma   90.00
#
_symmetry.space_group_name_H-M   'P 1'
#
loop_
_entity.id
_entity.type
_entity.pdbx_description
1 polymer ?
#
loop_
_entity_poly.entity_id
_entity_poly.type
_entity_poly.pdbx_seq_one_letter_code
_entity_poly.pdbx_strand_id
1 'polypeptide(L)'
;MPKPRIIIVDDDRDTRELLALALESENFEVECVANGLRLISSLQLRRPHAILLDVNMSWIDGFELCRAVKKNELFRDIPVIFISGRGEPEDKRRGQEAGAADYFVKPLDLNHLVERIRAVIPATLPEEH
;
A
#
# COMPACT_ATOMS: atom_id res chain seq x y z
N MET A 1 11.41 -19.83 -0.98
CA MET A 1 11.31 -18.59 -0.19
C MET A 1 9.94 -17.96 -0.38
N PRO A 2 9.25 -17.63 0.67
CA PRO A 2 7.97 -16.94 0.52
C PRO A 2 8.22 -15.55 -0.08
N LYS A 3 7.31 -15.13 -0.96
CA LYS A 3 7.35 -13.79 -1.54
C LYS A 3 6.70 -12.81 -0.58
N PRO A 4 7.22 -11.58 -0.46
CA PRO A 4 6.50 -10.53 0.26
C PRO A 4 5.15 -10.27 -0.42
N ARG A 5 4.12 -10.13 0.39
CA ARG A 5 2.76 -9.92 -0.09
C ARG A 5 2.40 -8.44 -0.01
N ILE A 6 1.95 -7.88 -1.13
CA ILE A 6 1.57 -6.48 -1.24
C ILE A 6 0.10 -6.40 -1.60
N ILE A 7 -0.66 -5.57 -0.89
CA ILE A 7 -2.03 -5.23 -1.30
C ILE A 7 -2.00 -3.84 -1.94
N ILE A 8 -2.56 -3.75 -3.14
CA ILE A 8 -2.71 -2.47 -3.86
C ILE A 8 -4.17 -2.06 -3.75
N VAL A 9 -4.41 -0.86 -3.23
CA VAL A 9 -5.74 -0.28 -3.08
C VAL A 9 -5.84 0.94 -3.98
N ASP A 10 -6.57 0.81 -5.07
CA ASP A 10 -6.77 1.89 -6.04
C ASP A 10 -8.06 1.60 -6.79
N ASP A 11 -8.91 2.61 -7.00
CA ASP A 11 -10.17 2.42 -7.73
C ASP A 11 -9.98 2.43 -9.24
N ASP A 12 -8.81 2.82 -9.74
CA ASP A 12 -8.49 2.76 -11.16
C ASP A 12 -7.92 1.39 -11.55
N ARG A 13 -8.67 0.69 -12.38
CA ARG A 13 -8.29 -0.66 -12.82
C ARG A 13 -6.95 -0.70 -13.54
N ASP A 14 -6.70 0.28 -14.42
CA ASP A 14 -5.46 0.30 -15.20
C ASP A 14 -4.24 0.48 -14.31
N THR A 15 -4.35 1.33 -13.30
CA THR A 15 -3.29 1.51 -12.29
C THR A 15 -3.03 0.21 -11.54
N ARG A 16 -4.09 -0.47 -11.10
CA ARG A 16 -3.93 -1.75 -10.41
C ARG A 16 -3.21 -2.79 -11.26
N GLU A 17 -3.63 -2.93 -12.52
CA GLU A 17 -3.03 -3.90 -13.44
C GLU A 17 -1.56 -3.62 -13.71
N LEU A 18 -1.24 -2.35 -13.96
CA LEU A 18 0.15 -1.94 -14.22
C LEU A 18 1.04 -2.22 -13.02
N LEU A 19 0.61 -1.80 -11.84
CA LEU A 19 1.37 -2.01 -10.61
C LEU A 19 1.52 -3.50 -10.28
N ALA A 20 0.46 -4.27 -10.46
CA ALA A 20 0.51 -5.71 -10.22
C ALA A 20 1.55 -6.39 -11.11
N LEU A 21 1.55 -6.08 -12.40
CA LEU A 21 2.53 -6.64 -13.33
C LEU A 21 3.96 -6.26 -12.94
N ALA A 22 4.18 -4.99 -12.62
CA ALA A 22 5.50 -4.51 -12.25
C ALA A 22 6.02 -5.18 -10.97
N LEU A 23 5.17 -5.29 -9.95
CA LEU A 23 5.58 -5.87 -8.68
C LEU A 23 5.71 -7.38 -8.75
N GLU A 24 4.84 -8.06 -9.48
CA GLU A 24 4.97 -9.50 -9.67
C GLU A 24 6.27 -9.86 -10.39
N SER A 25 6.72 -9.03 -11.34
CA SER A 25 8.00 -9.23 -12.02
C SER A 25 9.20 -9.06 -11.09
N GLU A 26 9.00 -8.40 -9.95
CA GLU A 26 10.02 -8.17 -8.93
C GLU A 26 9.89 -9.13 -7.73
N ASN A 27 9.20 -10.25 -7.93
CA ASN A 27 9.03 -11.29 -6.92
C ASN A 27 8.16 -10.91 -5.73
N PHE A 28 7.18 -10.05 -5.92
CA PHE A 28 6.15 -9.80 -4.94
C PHE A 28 4.89 -10.61 -5.27
N GLU A 29 4.19 -11.06 -4.24
CA GLU A 29 2.85 -11.58 -4.38
C GLU A 29 1.90 -10.39 -4.25
N VAL A 30 0.97 -10.21 -5.19
CA VAL A 30 0.14 -9.01 -5.24
C VAL A 30 -1.34 -9.38 -5.18
N GLU A 31 -2.05 -8.67 -4.33
CA GLU A 31 -3.52 -8.65 -4.35
C GLU A 31 -3.97 -7.22 -4.64
N CYS A 32 -4.92 -7.08 -5.58
CA CYS A 32 -5.49 -5.77 -5.89
C CYS A 32 -6.90 -5.68 -5.33
N VAL A 33 -7.21 -4.59 -4.67
CA VAL A 33 -8.57 -4.30 -4.21
C VAL A 33 -8.98 -2.91 -4.67
N ALA A 34 -10.26 -2.73 -4.91
CA ALA A 34 -10.78 -1.51 -5.54
C ALA A 34 -11.19 -0.43 -4.53
N ASN A 35 -11.29 -0.77 -3.26
CA ASN A 35 -11.79 0.18 -2.25
C ASN A 35 -11.39 -0.22 -0.83
N GLY A 36 -11.66 0.68 0.12
CA GLY A 36 -11.28 0.48 1.51
C GLY A 36 -12.00 -0.67 2.21
N LEU A 37 -13.24 -0.94 1.84
CA LEU A 37 -13.99 -2.06 2.43
C LEU A 37 -13.34 -3.40 2.06
N ARG A 38 -12.94 -3.53 0.80
CA ARG A 38 -12.23 -4.72 0.33
C ARG A 38 -10.88 -4.87 1.00
N LEU A 39 -10.19 -3.76 1.27
CA LEU A 39 -8.93 -3.80 2.00
C LEU A 39 -9.13 -4.40 3.39
N ILE A 40 -10.12 -3.94 4.12
CA ILE A 40 -10.38 -4.43 5.48
C ILE A 40 -10.69 -5.93 5.46
N SER A 41 -11.50 -6.38 4.51
CA SER A 41 -11.79 -7.81 4.36
C SER A 41 -10.53 -8.63 4.08
N SER A 42 -9.67 -8.13 3.18
CA SER A 42 -8.41 -8.81 2.84
C SER A 42 -7.46 -8.88 4.03
N LEU A 43 -7.35 -7.81 4.82
CA LEU A 43 -6.50 -7.79 6.00
C LEU A 43 -6.89 -8.86 7.03
N GLN A 44 -8.19 -9.11 7.17
CA GLN A 44 -8.71 -10.10 8.10
C GLN A 44 -8.44 -11.54 7.62
N LEU A 45 -8.37 -11.73 6.30
CA LEU A 45 -8.13 -13.06 5.73
C LEU A 45 -6.65 -13.41 5.70
N ARG A 46 -5.81 -12.49 5.31
CA ARG A 46 -4.38 -12.74 5.20
C ARG A 46 -3.60 -11.44 5.27
N ARG A 47 -2.69 -11.34 6.23
CA ARG A 47 -1.89 -10.15 6.48
C ARG A 47 -0.88 -9.92 5.34
N PRO A 48 -0.83 -8.71 4.75
CA PRO A 48 0.22 -8.35 3.81
C PRO A 48 1.48 -7.87 4.53
N HIS A 49 2.56 -7.73 3.77
CA HIS A 49 3.80 -7.13 4.25
C HIS A 49 3.83 -5.63 4.05
N ALA A 50 3.08 -5.12 3.09
CA ALA A 50 2.91 -3.68 2.85
C ALA A 50 1.62 -3.42 2.09
N ILE A 51 1.14 -2.17 2.18
CA ILE A 51 -0.06 -1.71 1.48
C ILE A 51 0.33 -0.51 0.63
N LEU A 52 0.00 -0.54 -0.67
CA LEU A 52 0.03 0.63 -1.55
C LEU A 52 -1.37 1.19 -1.61
N LEU A 53 -1.54 2.46 -1.26
CA LEU A 53 -2.86 3.04 -1.03
C LEU A 53 -3.01 4.35 -1.79
N ASP A 54 -4.01 4.41 -2.67
CA ASP A 54 -4.37 5.66 -3.33
C ASP A 54 -5.07 6.59 -2.33
N VAL A 55 -4.79 7.88 -2.45
CA VAL A 55 -5.43 8.89 -1.62
C VAL A 55 -6.88 9.10 -2.07
N ASN A 56 -7.11 9.19 -3.38
CA ASN A 56 -8.41 9.53 -3.94
C ASN A 56 -9.22 8.29 -4.27
N MET A 57 -10.14 7.92 -3.38
CA MET A 57 -11.05 6.81 -3.60
C MET A 57 -12.49 7.27 -3.39
N SER A 58 -13.44 6.53 -3.99
CA SER A 58 -14.84 6.95 -4.10
C SER A 58 -15.58 7.08 -2.78
N TRP A 59 -15.27 6.24 -1.79
CA TRP A 59 -16.07 6.11 -0.57
C TRP A 59 -15.37 6.61 0.69
N ILE A 60 -14.07 6.58 0.70
CA ILE A 60 -13.28 6.97 1.86
C ILE A 60 -11.99 7.62 1.40
N ASP A 61 -11.60 8.67 2.08
CA ASP A 61 -10.31 9.32 1.89
C ASP A 61 -9.21 8.35 2.30
N GLY A 62 -8.18 8.20 1.45
CA GLY A 62 -7.07 7.31 1.72
C GLY A 62 -6.32 7.66 3.01
N PHE A 63 -6.24 8.95 3.36
CA PHE A 63 -5.62 9.36 4.63
C PHE A 63 -6.40 8.81 5.83
N GLU A 64 -7.72 8.89 5.78
CA GLU A 64 -8.56 8.32 6.85
C GLU A 64 -8.42 6.81 6.96
N LEU A 65 -8.37 6.14 5.83
CA LEU A 65 -8.18 4.69 5.80
C LEU A 65 -6.84 4.29 6.39
N CYS A 66 -5.77 5.02 6.05
CA CYS A 66 -4.46 4.80 6.63
C CYS A 66 -4.47 4.97 8.15
N ARG A 67 -5.09 6.05 8.62
CA ARG A 67 -5.24 6.27 10.07
C ARG A 67 -5.97 5.12 10.75
N ALA A 68 -7.04 4.61 10.13
CA ALA A 68 -7.79 3.48 10.66
C ALA A 68 -6.92 2.22 10.77
N VAL A 69 -6.11 1.93 9.76
CA VAL A 69 -5.18 0.82 9.79
C VAL A 69 -4.16 1.00 10.92
N LYS A 70 -3.61 2.21 11.06
CA LYS A 70 -2.59 2.52 12.07
C LYS A 70 -3.13 2.53 13.51
N LYS A 71 -4.44 2.72 13.69
CA LYS A 71 -5.08 2.62 15.01
C LYS A 71 -5.44 1.20 15.41
N ASN A 72 -5.46 0.29 14.45
CA ASN A 72 -5.82 -1.10 14.72
C ASN A 72 -4.60 -1.86 15.24
N GLU A 73 -4.70 -2.45 16.42
CA GLU A 73 -3.59 -3.16 17.05
C GLU A 73 -3.07 -4.33 16.22
N LEU A 74 -3.94 -4.95 15.42
CA LEU A 74 -3.57 -6.09 14.57
C LEU A 74 -2.82 -5.66 13.31
N PHE A 75 -3.05 -4.44 12.82
CA PHE A 75 -2.56 -4.02 11.50
C PHE A 75 -1.62 -2.83 11.53
N ARG A 76 -1.43 -2.18 12.67
CA ARG A 76 -0.66 -0.94 12.77
C ARG A 76 0.81 -1.07 12.35
N ASP A 77 1.36 -2.28 12.40
CA ASP A 77 2.74 -2.51 12.02
C ASP A 77 2.93 -2.73 10.52
N ILE A 78 1.84 -2.81 9.76
CA ILE A 78 1.92 -2.96 8.31
C ILE A 78 2.29 -1.60 7.70
N PRO A 79 3.41 -1.48 6.98
CA PRO A 79 3.76 -0.22 6.35
C PRO A 79 2.77 0.13 5.23
N VAL A 80 2.39 1.41 5.18
CA VAL A 80 1.53 1.95 4.15
C VAL A 80 2.34 2.94 3.32
N ILE A 81 2.29 2.80 2.00
CA ILE A 81 2.90 3.73 1.06
C ILE A 81 1.77 4.32 0.22
N PHE A 82 1.61 5.63 0.24
CA PHE A 82 0.63 6.29 -0.61
C PHE A 82 1.12 6.37 -2.05
N ILE A 83 0.18 6.19 -2.98
CA ILE A 83 0.37 6.43 -4.41
C ILE A 83 -0.77 7.35 -4.85
N SER A 84 -0.46 8.50 -5.46
CA SER A 84 -1.50 9.48 -5.76
C SER A 84 -1.09 10.42 -6.87
N GLY A 85 -2.08 10.95 -7.60
CA GLY A 85 -1.87 12.08 -8.50
C GLY A 85 -1.67 13.40 -7.78
N ARG A 86 -1.94 13.45 -6.47
CA ARG A 86 -1.82 14.66 -5.66
C ARG A 86 -0.41 14.76 -5.08
N GLY A 87 0.35 15.77 -5.52
CA GLY A 87 1.75 15.89 -5.16
C GLY A 87 2.12 17.16 -4.40
N GLU A 88 1.15 17.90 -3.88
CA GLU A 88 1.45 19.10 -3.12
C GLU A 88 2.13 18.78 -1.79
N PRO A 89 2.97 19.70 -1.26
CA PRO A 89 3.61 19.48 0.05
C PRO A 89 2.61 19.17 1.16
N GLU A 90 1.43 19.79 1.12
CA GLU A 90 0.37 19.54 2.08
C GLU A 90 -0.14 18.08 2.03
N ASP A 91 -0.26 17.51 0.83
CA ASP A 91 -0.69 16.12 0.67
C ASP A 91 0.33 15.16 1.28
N LYS A 92 1.62 15.40 1.03
CA LYS A 92 2.69 14.59 1.59
C LYS A 92 2.72 14.69 3.11
N ARG A 93 2.51 15.88 3.65
CA ARG A 93 2.44 16.10 5.10
C ARG A 93 1.27 15.34 5.71
N ARG A 94 0.11 15.36 5.07
CA ARG A 94 -1.07 14.62 5.53
C ARG A 94 -0.81 13.10 5.53
N GLY A 95 -0.11 12.61 4.52
CA GLY A 95 0.28 11.20 4.46
C GLY A 95 1.18 10.82 5.63
N GLN A 96 2.16 11.64 5.92
CA GLN A 96 3.07 11.42 7.04
C GLN A 96 2.31 11.45 8.38
N GLU A 97 1.43 12.42 8.56
CA GLU A 97 0.61 12.52 9.76
C GLU A 97 -0.35 11.34 9.93
N ALA A 98 -0.81 10.76 8.83
CA ALA A 98 -1.64 9.56 8.86
C ALA A 98 -0.86 8.30 9.24
N GLY A 99 0.46 8.38 9.29
CA GLY A 99 1.31 7.27 9.69
C GLY A 99 1.91 6.48 8.52
N ALA A 100 1.87 7.00 7.30
CA ALA A 100 2.45 6.32 6.15
C ALA A 100 3.97 6.30 6.20
N ALA A 101 4.55 5.26 5.63
CA ALA A 101 6.01 5.13 5.53
C ALA A 101 6.56 5.97 4.38
N ASP A 102 5.79 6.20 3.32
CA ASP A 102 6.23 7.00 2.18
C ASP A 102 5.03 7.46 1.36
N TYR A 103 5.29 8.35 0.39
CA TYR A 103 4.28 8.94 -0.47
C TYR A 103 4.85 9.10 -1.88
N PHE A 104 4.21 8.47 -2.87
CA PHE A 104 4.64 8.53 -4.26
C PHE A 104 3.61 9.25 -5.12
N VAL A 105 4.07 10.12 -6.01
CA VAL A 105 3.24 10.91 -6.91
C VAL A 105 3.24 10.26 -8.29
N LYS A 106 2.06 10.08 -8.87
CA LYS A 106 1.92 9.58 -10.24
C LYS A 106 2.35 10.65 -11.25
N PRO A 107 3.00 10.30 -12.37
CA PRO A 107 3.38 8.95 -12.78
C PRO A 107 4.52 8.39 -11.92
N LEU A 108 4.44 7.11 -11.59
CA LEU A 108 5.34 6.48 -10.62
C LEU A 108 6.68 6.10 -11.25
N ASP A 109 7.76 6.37 -10.51
CA ASP A 109 9.05 5.74 -10.77
C ASP A 109 9.01 4.34 -10.14
N LEU A 110 8.77 3.32 -10.95
CA LEU A 110 8.56 1.96 -10.47
C LEU A 110 9.81 1.39 -9.80
N ASN A 111 11.00 1.71 -10.30
CA ASN A 111 12.24 1.23 -9.67
C ASN A 111 12.38 1.80 -8.26
N HIS A 112 12.11 3.09 -8.10
CA HIS A 112 12.18 3.73 -6.79
C HIS A 112 11.10 3.19 -5.84
N LEU A 113 9.91 2.94 -6.37
CA LEU A 113 8.82 2.33 -5.57
C LEU A 113 9.23 0.95 -5.04
N VAL A 114 9.79 0.11 -5.90
CA VAL A 114 10.25 -1.23 -5.51
C VAL A 114 11.33 -1.14 -4.43
N GLU A 115 12.30 -0.23 -4.60
CA GLU A 115 13.33 -0.01 -3.59
C GLU A 115 12.73 0.38 -2.23
N ARG A 116 11.75 1.28 -2.24
CA ARG A 116 11.12 1.72 -1.01
C ARG A 116 10.29 0.62 -0.36
N ILE A 117 9.58 -0.18 -1.14
CA ILE A 117 8.83 -1.31 -0.61
C ILE A 117 9.80 -2.28 0.09
N ARG A 118 10.92 -2.61 -0.56
CA ARG A 118 11.92 -3.49 0.04
C ARG A 118 12.54 -2.91 1.30
N ALA A 119 12.70 -1.59 1.35
CA ALA A 119 13.28 -0.93 2.51
C ALA A 119 12.35 -0.93 3.74
N VAL A 120 11.02 -0.91 3.54
CA VAL A 120 10.07 -0.87 4.65
C VAL A 120 9.61 -2.26 5.11
N ILE A 121 9.85 -3.29 4.30
CA ILE A 121 9.54 -4.68 4.66
C ILE A 121 10.71 -5.27 5.45
N PRO A 122 10.47 -6.06 6.52
CA PRO A 122 11.57 -6.67 7.26
C PRO A 122 12.46 -7.53 6.36
N ALA A 123 13.77 -7.49 6.60
CA ALA A 123 14.73 -8.27 5.82
C ALA A 123 14.48 -9.78 5.93
N THR A 124 13.99 -10.23 7.08
CA THR A 124 13.57 -11.62 7.29
C THR A 124 12.07 -11.64 7.46
N LEU A 125 11.38 -12.30 6.52
CA LEU A 125 9.92 -12.40 6.60
C LEU A 125 9.53 -13.43 7.66
N PRO A 126 8.48 -13.13 8.47
CA PRO A 126 7.97 -14.13 9.40
C PRO A 126 7.38 -15.31 8.64
N GLU A 127 7.44 -16.49 9.26
CA GLU A 127 6.79 -17.67 8.69
C GLU A 127 5.27 -17.45 8.70
N GLU A 128 4.63 -17.92 7.65
CA GLU A 128 3.17 -17.87 7.57
C GLU A 128 2.59 -19.02 8.41
N HIS A 129 1.57 -18.68 9.16
CA HIS A 129 0.86 -19.66 9.97
C HIS A 129 -0.58 -19.81 9.49
#